data_4f7fdfd158f945519731c10a46f581e0
#
_entry.id   4f7fdfd158f945519731c10a46f581e0
#
_cell.length_a   1.000
_cell.length_b   1.000
_cell.length_c   1.000
_cell.angle_alpha   90.00
_cell.angle_beta   90.00
_cell.angle_gamma   90.00
#
_symmetry.space_group_name_H-M   'P 1'
#
loop_
_entity.id
_entity.type
_entity.pdbx_description
1 polymer ?
#
loop_
_entity_poly.entity_id
_entity_poly.type
_entity_poly.pdbx_seq_one_letter_code
_entity_poly.pdbx_strand_id
1 'polypeptide(L)'
;PPLSEDEKDTGNILLCRILGARIHLLPPGEDRAAAMRTRAEELKKEGRHPYIIPRGSSTQEGSLGSLSCFFELLEQAAEHDFVPDAIVVTVGSSGTTAGFLVGAQAMRRTMNRKIGIWAFDVFGSEYPVSAHDRIMSHAEESWRSLELPGNCGEDSLHLSGEFVGPGYCRPYQGMLDAVRLVAGAEGFVADPNYTG
;
A
#
# COMPACT_ATOMS: atom_id res chain seq x y z
N PRO A 1 -1.50 -17.33 10.08
CA PRO A 1 -2.09 -18.28 11.01
C PRO A 1 -3.53 -17.89 11.33
N PRO A 2 -4.42 -18.86 11.66
CA PRO A 2 -5.75 -18.54 12.14
C PRO A 2 -5.64 -17.77 13.47
N LEU A 3 -6.52 -16.78 13.67
CA LEU A 3 -6.57 -16.06 14.93
C LEU A 3 -6.99 -17.01 16.06
N SER A 4 -6.33 -16.92 17.21
CA SER A 4 -6.80 -17.56 18.44
C SER A 4 -8.11 -16.94 18.90
N GLU A 5 -8.85 -17.60 19.79
CA GLU A 5 -10.09 -17.04 20.36
C GLU A 5 -9.84 -15.68 21.04
N ASP A 6 -8.71 -15.55 21.74
CA ASP A 6 -8.33 -14.31 22.43
C ASP A 6 -7.93 -13.18 21.48
N GLU A 7 -7.38 -13.49 20.29
CA GLU A 7 -7.01 -12.50 19.26
C GLU A 7 -8.21 -11.97 18.47
N LYS A 8 -9.35 -12.65 18.53
CA LYS A 8 -10.58 -12.24 17.81
C LYS A 8 -11.19 -10.94 18.32
N ASP A 9 -10.85 -10.52 19.53
CA ASP A 9 -11.42 -9.34 20.18
C ASP A 9 -10.39 -8.27 20.55
N THR A 10 -9.25 -8.25 19.85
CA THR A 10 -8.17 -7.27 20.07
C THR A 10 -7.84 -6.51 18.79
N GLY A 11 -7.11 -5.40 18.92
CA GLY A 11 -6.58 -4.61 17.81
C GLY A 11 -7.64 -4.18 16.81
N ASN A 12 -7.33 -4.29 15.52
CA ASN A 12 -8.20 -3.84 14.44
C ASN A 12 -9.52 -4.64 14.35
N ILE A 13 -9.55 -5.90 14.80
CA ILE A 13 -10.78 -6.69 14.81
C ILE A 13 -11.77 -6.13 15.84
N LEU A 14 -11.28 -5.76 17.02
CA LEU A 14 -12.11 -5.09 18.02
C LEU A 14 -12.65 -3.76 17.50
N LEU A 15 -11.81 -2.95 16.85
CA LEU A 15 -12.25 -1.68 16.23
C LEU A 15 -13.34 -1.91 15.17
N CYS A 16 -13.16 -2.89 14.29
CA CYS A 16 -14.19 -3.25 13.31
C CYS A 16 -15.53 -3.60 13.98
N ARG A 17 -15.50 -4.34 15.08
CA ARG A 17 -16.73 -4.70 15.82
C ARG A 17 -17.38 -3.49 16.49
N ILE A 18 -16.61 -2.65 17.14
CA ILE A 18 -17.10 -1.40 17.75
C ILE A 18 -17.76 -0.50 16.68
N LEU A 19 -17.20 -0.45 15.48
CA LEU A 19 -17.75 0.29 14.35
C LEU A 19 -18.94 -0.42 13.67
N GLY A 20 -19.38 -1.56 14.16
CA GLY A 20 -20.54 -2.29 13.65
C GLY A 20 -20.29 -3.10 12.38
N ALA A 21 -19.02 -3.34 12.01
CA ALA A 21 -18.70 -4.19 10.87
C ALA A 21 -19.08 -5.66 11.12
N ARG A 22 -19.64 -6.31 10.11
CA ARG A 22 -19.87 -7.76 10.10
C ARG A 22 -18.60 -8.45 9.62
N ILE A 23 -17.95 -9.20 10.50
CA ILE A 23 -16.69 -9.89 10.20
C ILE A 23 -17.01 -11.33 9.81
N HIS A 24 -16.51 -11.73 8.63
CA HIS A 24 -16.56 -13.10 8.14
C HIS A 24 -15.15 -13.67 8.12
N LEU A 25 -14.86 -14.60 9.04
CA LEU A 25 -13.60 -15.33 9.07
C LEU A 25 -13.68 -16.49 8.07
N LEU A 26 -12.68 -16.58 7.21
CA LEU A 26 -12.56 -17.67 6.26
C LEU A 26 -11.56 -18.71 6.78
N PRO A 27 -11.79 -20.00 6.52
CA PRO A 27 -10.80 -21.04 6.78
C PRO A 27 -9.45 -20.73 6.11
N PRO A 28 -8.34 -21.22 6.68
CA PRO A 28 -7.04 -21.10 6.04
C PRO A 28 -7.02 -21.70 4.62
N GLY A 29 -6.48 -20.94 3.66
CA GLY A 29 -6.36 -21.38 2.27
C GLY A 29 -7.57 -21.06 1.38
N GLU A 30 -8.66 -20.56 1.93
CA GLU A 30 -9.78 -20.10 1.08
C GLU A 30 -9.44 -18.81 0.30
N ASP A 31 -9.94 -18.73 -0.92
CA ASP A 31 -9.81 -17.55 -1.77
C ASP A 31 -10.73 -16.42 -1.27
N ARG A 32 -10.11 -15.42 -0.61
CA ARG A 32 -10.81 -14.25 -0.09
C ARG A 32 -11.51 -13.45 -1.18
N ALA A 33 -10.91 -13.35 -2.37
CA ALA A 33 -11.50 -12.59 -3.47
C ALA A 33 -12.76 -13.30 -4.01
N ALA A 34 -12.74 -14.63 -4.09
CA ALA A 34 -13.92 -15.42 -4.45
C ALA A 34 -15.02 -15.28 -3.39
N ALA A 35 -14.68 -15.36 -2.10
CA ALA A 35 -15.64 -15.20 -1.01
C ALA A 35 -16.29 -13.80 -1.02
N MET A 36 -15.50 -12.74 -1.26
CA MET A 36 -16.02 -11.36 -1.40
C MET A 36 -16.99 -11.23 -2.57
N ARG A 37 -16.66 -11.82 -3.73
CA ARG A 37 -17.57 -11.83 -4.89
C ARG A 37 -18.87 -12.57 -4.59
N THR A 38 -18.79 -13.75 -3.99
CA THR A 38 -19.98 -14.52 -3.58
C THR A 38 -20.86 -13.70 -2.64
N ARG A 39 -20.27 -13.07 -1.62
CA ARG A 39 -21.04 -12.24 -0.68
C ARG A 39 -21.67 -11.02 -1.36
N ALA A 40 -20.99 -10.40 -2.30
CA ALA A 40 -21.54 -9.29 -3.08
C ALA A 40 -22.76 -9.73 -3.91
N GLU A 41 -22.71 -10.91 -4.56
CA GLU A 41 -23.85 -11.43 -5.30
C GLU A 41 -25.07 -11.76 -4.39
N GLU A 42 -24.83 -12.28 -3.20
CA GLU A 42 -25.90 -12.48 -2.20
C GLU A 42 -26.57 -11.15 -1.84
N LEU A 43 -25.78 -10.12 -1.53
CA LEU A 43 -26.28 -8.79 -1.18
C LEU A 43 -27.07 -8.14 -2.33
N LYS A 44 -26.65 -8.36 -3.58
CA LYS A 44 -27.42 -7.90 -4.75
C LYS A 44 -28.78 -8.58 -4.83
N LYS A 45 -28.86 -9.89 -4.56
CA LYS A 45 -30.13 -10.62 -4.49
C LYS A 45 -31.07 -10.11 -3.39
N GLU A 46 -30.50 -9.56 -2.33
CA GLU A 46 -31.22 -8.89 -1.23
C GLU A 46 -31.65 -7.44 -1.62
N GLY A 47 -31.43 -7.00 -2.86
CA GLY A 47 -31.74 -5.64 -3.35
C GLY A 47 -30.75 -4.57 -2.88
N ARG A 48 -29.56 -4.95 -2.40
CA ARG A 48 -28.51 -4.01 -1.99
C ARG A 48 -27.53 -3.72 -3.13
N HIS A 49 -26.75 -2.65 -2.98
CA HIS A 49 -25.72 -2.23 -3.93
C HIS A 49 -24.32 -2.35 -3.29
N PRO A 50 -23.72 -3.57 -3.24
CA PRO A 50 -22.41 -3.76 -2.65
C PRO A 50 -21.30 -3.18 -3.51
N TYR A 51 -20.31 -2.54 -2.88
CA TYR A 51 -19.04 -2.17 -3.49
C TYR A 51 -17.93 -3.02 -2.87
N ILE A 52 -17.13 -3.70 -3.71
CA ILE A 52 -16.04 -4.56 -3.25
C ILE A 52 -14.77 -3.72 -3.18
N ILE A 53 -14.23 -3.57 -1.96
CA ILE A 53 -12.90 -2.99 -1.73
C ILE A 53 -11.92 -4.15 -1.57
N PRO A 54 -11.00 -4.40 -2.52
CA PRO A 54 -10.05 -5.49 -2.42
C PRO A 54 -9.00 -5.24 -1.33
N ARG A 55 -8.22 -6.27 -1.02
CA ARG A 55 -7.15 -6.17 -0.02
C ARG A 55 -6.20 -5.01 -0.34
N GLY A 56 -5.97 -4.16 0.67
CA GLY A 56 -5.11 -3.00 0.57
C GLY A 56 -5.67 -1.86 -0.28
N SER A 57 -6.94 -1.95 -0.73
CA SER A 57 -7.56 -0.97 -1.64
C SER A 57 -6.73 -0.68 -2.89
N SER A 58 -5.86 -1.64 -3.28
CA SER A 58 -5.01 -1.49 -4.46
C SER A 58 -5.84 -1.77 -5.71
N THR A 59 -6.45 -0.72 -6.18
CA THR A 59 -7.21 -0.61 -7.43
C THR A 59 -6.71 0.62 -8.16
N GLN A 60 -7.18 0.82 -9.37
CA GLN A 60 -6.97 2.06 -10.11
C GLN A 60 -7.40 3.28 -9.28
N GLU A 61 -8.62 3.28 -8.72
CA GLU A 61 -9.15 4.38 -7.92
C GLU A 61 -8.34 4.61 -6.64
N GLY A 62 -7.93 3.52 -5.95
CA GLY A 62 -7.09 3.60 -4.77
C GLY A 62 -5.71 4.20 -5.07
N SER A 63 -5.13 3.86 -6.21
CA SER A 63 -3.86 4.44 -6.66
C SER A 63 -3.98 5.91 -7.04
N LEU A 64 -5.12 6.36 -7.59
CA LEU A 64 -5.39 7.78 -7.84
C LEU A 64 -5.50 8.59 -6.55
N GLY A 65 -6.04 8.00 -5.46
CA GLY A 65 -6.01 8.61 -4.14
C GLY A 65 -4.58 8.83 -3.64
N SER A 66 -3.69 7.86 -3.87
CA SER A 66 -2.26 8.00 -3.54
C SER A 66 -1.54 9.01 -4.45
N LEU A 67 -1.93 9.12 -5.71
CA LEU A 67 -1.45 10.17 -6.60
C LEU A 67 -1.82 11.57 -6.09
N SER A 68 -3.04 11.76 -5.60
CA SER A 68 -3.45 13.03 -4.95
C SER A 68 -2.57 13.33 -3.74
N CYS A 69 -2.29 12.33 -2.90
CA CYS A 69 -1.39 12.45 -1.75
C CYS A 69 0.04 12.85 -2.18
N PHE A 70 0.54 12.32 -3.30
CA PHE A 70 1.84 12.73 -3.84
C PHE A 70 1.90 14.22 -4.14
N PHE A 71 0.89 14.79 -4.80
CA PHE A 71 0.86 16.21 -5.10
C PHE A 71 0.65 17.07 -3.87
N GLU A 72 -0.23 16.66 -2.94
CA GLU A 72 -0.42 17.31 -1.64
C GLU A 72 0.89 17.39 -0.85
N LEU A 73 1.67 16.29 -0.83
CA LEU A 73 3.01 16.26 -0.20
C LEU A 73 3.94 17.31 -0.84
N LEU A 74 3.94 17.45 -2.15
CA LEU A 74 4.78 18.44 -2.84
C LEU A 74 4.32 19.89 -2.56
N GLU A 75 3.03 20.13 -2.46
CA GLU A 75 2.48 21.44 -2.08
C GLU A 75 2.89 21.82 -0.65
N GLN A 76 2.70 20.91 0.31
CA GLN A 76 3.10 21.12 1.69
C GLN A 76 4.63 21.29 1.84
N ALA A 77 5.42 20.52 1.11
CA ALA A 77 6.87 20.67 1.10
C ALA A 77 7.30 22.06 0.59
N ALA A 78 6.64 22.55 -0.45
CA ALA A 78 6.91 23.90 -0.98
C ALA A 78 6.55 25.02 0.00
N GLU A 79 5.51 24.86 0.83
CA GLU A 79 5.18 25.82 1.89
C GLU A 79 6.29 25.95 2.96
N HIS A 80 7.13 24.91 3.06
CA HIS A 80 8.28 24.88 3.97
C HIS A 80 9.63 25.10 3.27
N ASP A 81 9.63 25.65 2.07
CA ASP A 81 10.83 25.87 1.23
C ASP A 81 11.63 24.57 1.01
N PHE A 82 10.96 23.41 1.02
CA PHE A 82 11.56 22.10 0.84
C PHE A 82 11.18 21.49 -0.50
N VAL A 83 12.17 20.90 -1.17
CA VAL A 83 11.98 20.22 -2.47
C VAL A 83 12.51 18.79 -2.33
N PRO A 84 11.66 17.78 -2.25
CA PRO A 84 12.13 16.41 -2.13
C PRO A 84 12.79 15.91 -3.42
N ASP A 85 13.98 15.31 -3.30
CA ASP A 85 14.64 14.55 -4.37
C ASP A 85 14.18 13.10 -4.40
N ALA A 86 13.73 12.60 -3.26
CA ALA A 86 13.29 11.22 -3.07
C ALA A 86 12.14 11.13 -2.08
N ILE A 87 11.27 10.15 -2.28
CA ILE A 87 10.22 9.76 -1.35
C ILE A 87 10.42 8.29 -1.02
N VAL A 88 10.51 7.98 0.27
CA VAL A 88 10.64 6.61 0.77
C VAL A 88 9.24 6.07 1.09
N VAL A 89 8.92 4.88 0.59
CA VAL A 89 7.61 4.26 0.75
C VAL A 89 7.74 2.75 0.89
N THR A 90 6.87 2.14 1.68
CA THR A 90 6.82 0.67 1.80
C THR A 90 5.84 0.07 0.81
N VAL A 91 6.13 -1.14 0.34
CA VAL A 91 5.32 -1.86 -0.64
C VAL A 91 4.66 -3.07 0.02
N GLY A 92 3.38 -2.95 0.30
CA GLY A 92 2.53 -4.09 0.60
C GLY A 92 1.74 -4.50 -0.65
N SER A 93 0.50 -4.07 -0.73
CA SER A 93 -0.38 -4.31 -1.89
C SER A 93 -0.06 -3.48 -3.13
N SER A 94 0.84 -2.49 -3.02
CA SER A 94 1.45 -1.63 -4.03
C SER A 94 0.66 -0.38 -4.48
N GLY A 95 -0.59 -0.20 -4.12
CA GLY A 95 -1.41 0.94 -4.57
C GLY A 95 -0.79 2.31 -4.28
N THR A 96 -0.21 2.51 -3.08
CA THR A 96 0.45 3.76 -2.70
C THR A 96 1.66 4.04 -3.57
N THR A 97 2.54 3.04 -3.71
CA THR A 97 3.75 3.17 -4.53
C THR A 97 3.42 3.42 -5.99
N ALA A 98 2.39 2.76 -6.52
CA ALA A 98 1.92 2.96 -7.89
C ALA A 98 1.44 4.40 -8.12
N GLY A 99 0.61 4.95 -7.22
CA GLY A 99 0.16 6.34 -7.32
C GLY A 99 1.31 7.34 -7.25
N PHE A 100 2.28 7.12 -6.35
CA PHE A 100 3.49 7.95 -6.25
C PHE A 100 4.36 7.86 -7.49
N LEU A 101 4.52 6.65 -8.07
CA LEU A 101 5.26 6.47 -9.32
C LEU A 101 4.61 7.22 -10.48
N VAL A 102 3.28 7.16 -10.61
CA VAL A 102 2.54 7.93 -11.63
C VAL A 102 2.81 9.42 -11.46
N GLY A 103 2.75 9.96 -10.25
CA GLY A 103 3.05 11.36 -9.96
C GLY A 103 4.48 11.74 -10.33
N ALA A 104 5.46 10.95 -9.91
CA ALA A 104 6.87 11.17 -10.21
C ALA A 104 7.15 11.15 -11.73
N GLN A 105 6.57 10.20 -12.46
CA GLN A 105 6.71 10.12 -13.90
C GLN A 105 6.02 11.27 -14.65
N ALA A 106 4.84 11.69 -14.18
CA ALA A 106 4.16 12.87 -14.72
C ALA A 106 5.01 14.14 -14.53
N MET A 107 5.54 14.38 -13.33
CA MET A 107 6.44 15.50 -13.04
C MET A 107 7.71 15.48 -13.90
N ARG A 108 8.30 14.30 -14.06
CA ARG A 108 9.50 14.13 -14.91
C ARG A 108 9.23 14.54 -16.36
N ARG A 109 8.08 14.14 -16.92
CA ARG A 109 7.74 14.41 -18.32
C ARG A 109 7.28 15.83 -18.60
N THR A 110 6.50 16.41 -17.68
CA THR A 110 5.89 17.72 -17.87
C THR A 110 6.81 18.86 -17.42
N MET A 111 7.56 18.66 -16.34
CA MET A 111 8.36 19.70 -15.69
C MET A 111 9.87 19.38 -15.69
N ASN A 112 10.29 18.28 -16.32
CA ASN A 112 11.68 17.79 -16.26
C ASN A 112 12.22 17.66 -14.83
N ARG A 113 11.32 17.43 -13.84
CA ARG A 113 11.67 17.28 -12.44
C ARG A 113 11.74 15.80 -12.07
N LYS A 114 12.88 15.38 -11.54
CA LYS A 114 13.10 13.99 -11.12
C LYS A 114 12.88 13.89 -9.61
N ILE A 115 12.00 12.98 -9.21
CA ILE A 115 11.78 12.58 -7.82
C ILE A 115 11.88 11.06 -7.79
N GLY A 116 12.82 10.53 -7.01
CA GLY A 116 13.00 9.08 -6.82
C GLY A 116 11.93 8.51 -5.88
N ILE A 117 11.30 7.40 -6.27
CA ILE A 117 10.41 6.63 -5.40
C ILE A 117 11.18 5.42 -4.90
N TRP A 118 11.67 5.50 -3.66
CA TRP A 118 12.42 4.45 -3.00
C TRP A 118 11.44 3.53 -2.27
N ALA A 119 11.20 2.38 -2.85
CA ALA A 119 10.15 1.45 -2.47
C ALA A 119 10.76 0.19 -1.81
N PHE A 120 10.30 -0.15 -0.61
CA PHE A 120 10.80 -1.28 0.16
C PHE A 120 9.70 -2.34 0.30
N ASP A 121 9.91 -3.52 -0.31
CA ASP A 121 8.93 -4.62 -0.24
C ASP A 121 8.92 -5.23 1.16
N VAL A 122 7.72 -5.43 1.72
CA VAL A 122 7.53 -6.03 3.05
C VAL A 122 7.05 -7.48 2.98
N PHE A 123 6.72 -7.99 1.79
CA PHE A 123 6.23 -9.35 1.62
C PHE A 123 7.29 -10.32 1.11
N GLY A 124 8.26 -9.85 0.31
CA GLY A 124 9.23 -10.73 -0.34
C GLY A 124 8.56 -11.84 -1.15
N SER A 125 9.06 -13.05 -1.00
CA SER A 125 8.53 -14.24 -1.68
C SER A 125 7.20 -14.78 -1.11
N GLU A 126 6.69 -14.22 -0.02
CA GLU A 126 5.39 -14.63 0.54
C GLU A 126 4.20 -14.15 -0.29
N TYR A 127 4.41 -13.22 -1.21
CA TYR A 127 3.37 -12.79 -2.14
C TYR A 127 3.57 -13.46 -3.51
N PRO A 128 2.50 -14.01 -4.12
CA PRO A 128 2.61 -14.80 -5.36
C PRO A 128 3.03 -13.99 -6.60
N VAL A 129 2.87 -12.67 -6.57
CA VAL A 129 3.26 -11.74 -7.63
C VAL A 129 4.36 -10.83 -7.11
N SER A 130 5.40 -10.57 -7.89
CA SER A 130 6.51 -9.71 -7.48
C SER A 130 6.04 -8.29 -7.11
N ALA A 131 6.77 -7.61 -6.23
CA ALA A 131 6.46 -6.23 -5.88
C ALA A 131 6.52 -5.32 -7.12
N HIS A 132 7.50 -5.54 -8.00
CA HIS A 132 7.64 -4.82 -9.26
C HIS A 132 6.40 -4.95 -10.13
N ASP A 133 5.95 -6.18 -10.41
CA ASP A 133 4.80 -6.43 -11.29
C ASP A 133 3.50 -5.86 -10.71
N ARG A 134 3.33 -5.92 -9.38
CA ARG A 134 2.20 -5.31 -8.69
C ARG A 134 2.19 -3.79 -8.83
N ILE A 135 3.34 -3.14 -8.64
CA ILE A 135 3.48 -1.67 -8.78
C ILE A 135 3.18 -1.26 -10.22
N MET A 136 3.84 -1.92 -11.18
CA MET A 136 3.71 -1.56 -12.59
C MET A 136 2.30 -1.79 -13.13
N SER A 137 1.63 -2.89 -12.73
CA SER A 137 0.24 -3.13 -13.12
C SER A 137 -0.67 -1.97 -12.70
N HIS A 138 -0.64 -1.57 -11.42
CA HIS A 138 -1.48 -0.49 -10.92
C HIS A 138 -1.08 0.89 -11.46
N ALA A 139 0.22 1.13 -11.66
CA ALA A 139 0.71 2.38 -12.23
C ALA A 139 0.26 2.54 -13.69
N GLU A 140 0.38 1.49 -14.50
CA GLU A 140 -0.05 1.51 -15.90
C GLU A 140 -1.58 1.62 -16.04
N GLU A 141 -2.35 0.98 -15.17
CA GLU A 141 -3.81 1.13 -15.13
C GLU A 141 -4.21 2.58 -14.82
N SER A 142 -3.58 3.17 -13.79
CA SER A 142 -3.82 4.57 -13.41
C SER A 142 -3.37 5.55 -14.49
N TRP A 143 -2.21 5.31 -15.12
CA TRP A 143 -1.68 6.12 -16.21
C TRP A 143 -2.64 6.18 -17.39
N ARG A 144 -3.17 5.02 -17.80
CA ARG A 144 -4.15 4.91 -18.89
C ARG A 144 -5.48 5.58 -18.55
N SER A 145 -5.94 5.45 -17.31
CA SER A 145 -7.22 6.06 -16.88
C SER A 145 -7.18 7.58 -16.84
N LEU A 146 -5.99 8.15 -16.66
CA LEU A 146 -5.74 9.59 -16.74
C LEU A 146 -5.50 10.07 -18.18
N GLU A 147 -5.61 9.18 -19.17
CA GLU A 147 -5.39 9.48 -20.59
C GLU A 147 -4.00 10.10 -20.85
N LEU A 148 -3.01 9.76 -20.04
CA LEU A 148 -1.65 10.28 -20.18
C LEU A 148 -0.95 9.61 -21.36
N PRO A 149 -0.11 10.34 -22.12
CA PRO A 149 0.51 9.82 -23.35
C PRO A 149 1.55 8.74 -23.06
N GLY A 150 1.54 7.68 -23.88
CA GLY A 150 2.46 6.55 -23.77
C GLY A 150 2.17 5.65 -22.57
N ASN A 151 3.21 5.02 -22.02
CA ASN A 151 3.14 4.19 -20.81
C ASN A 151 3.68 4.95 -19.59
N CYS A 152 3.39 4.51 -18.37
CA CYS A 152 3.90 5.11 -17.14
C CYS A 152 5.43 5.12 -17.13
N GLY A 153 6.06 3.97 -17.34
CA GLY A 153 7.50 3.76 -17.19
C GLY A 153 7.91 3.64 -15.72
N GLU A 154 9.18 3.30 -15.51
CA GLU A 154 9.71 2.98 -14.18
C GLU A 154 10.97 3.77 -13.79
N ASP A 155 11.37 4.74 -14.59
CA ASP A 155 12.65 5.48 -14.40
C ASP A 155 12.82 6.15 -13.03
N SER A 156 11.74 6.38 -12.31
CA SER A 156 11.76 6.97 -10.96
C SER A 156 11.65 5.90 -9.84
N LEU A 157 11.48 4.62 -10.18
CA LEU A 157 11.29 3.54 -9.21
C LEU A 157 12.64 2.94 -8.80
N HIS A 158 12.90 2.91 -7.50
CA HIS A 158 14.01 2.21 -6.86
C HIS A 158 13.43 1.19 -5.88
N LEU A 159 13.35 -0.07 -6.27
CA LEU A 159 12.73 -1.14 -5.49
C LEU A 159 13.80 -2.00 -4.80
N SER A 160 13.64 -2.23 -3.48
CA SER A 160 14.45 -3.15 -2.70
C SER A 160 13.59 -4.12 -1.90
N GLY A 161 14.02 -5.38 -1.83
CA GLY A 161 13.47 -6.42 -0.96
C GLY A 161 14.45 -6.88 0.13
N GLU A 162 15.53 -6.12 0.38
CA GLU A 162 16.62 -6.54 1.28
C GLU A 162 16.20 -6.54 2.77
N PHE A 163 15.18 -5.79 3.14
CA PHE A 163 14.77 -5.58 4.53
C PHE A 163 13.53 -6.38 4.95
N VAL A 164 13.08 -7.35 4.16
CA VAL A 164 11.90 -8.19 4.49
C VAL A 164 12.08 -8.98 5.79
N GLY A 165 13.32 -9.29 6.17
CA GLY A 165 13.61 -10.13 7.33
C GLY A 165 13.09 -11.56 7.15
N PRO A 166 12.61 -12.22 8.23
CA PRO A 166 12.12 -13.60 8.16
C PRO A 166 10.74 -13.75 7.51
N GLY A 167 10.07 -12.64 7.17
CA GLY A 167 8.77 -12.61 6.51
C GLY A 167 7.80 -11.59 7.09
N TYR A 168 6.68 -11.40 6.40
CA TYR A 168 5.67 -10.39 6.77
C TYR A 168 5.09 -10.64 8.17
N CYS A 169 4.99 -9.57 8.97
CA CYS A 169 4.53 -9.62 10.36
C CYS A 169 5.38 -10.51 11.28
N ARG A 170 6.66 -10.73 10.94
CA ARG A 170 7.60 -11.50 11.77
C ARG A 170 8.69 -10.57 12.31
N PRO A 171 8.56 -10.08 13.55
CA PRO A 171 9.55 -9.19 14.14
C PRO A 171 10.94 -9.82 14.19
N TYR A 172 11.98 -9.03 13.92
CA TYR A 172 13.38 -9.43 14.06
C TYR A 172 14.22 -8.28 14.62
N GLN A 173 15.44 -8.56 15.06
CA GLN A 173 16.24 -7.62 15.81
C GLN A 173 16.54 -6.33 15.01
N GLY A 174 16.89 -6.45 13.73
CA GLY A 174 17.17 -5.28 12.87
C GLY A 174 16.00 -4.31 12.78
N MET A 175 14.78 -4.82 12.62
CA MET A 175 13.56 -4.01 12.63
C MET A 175 13.35 -3.31 13.98
N LEU A 176 13.52 -4.03 15.11
CA LEU A 176 13.38 -3.44 16.44
C LEU A 176 14.42 -2.33 16.71
N ASP A 177 15.63 -2.50 16.19
CA ASP A 177 16.69 -1.50 16.32
C ASP A 177 16.40 -0.27 15.46
N ALA A 178 15.85 -0.46 14.24
CA ALA A 178 15.40 0.63 13.39
C ALA A 178 14.26 1.44 14.03
N VAL A 179 13.25 0.76 14.61
CA VAL A 179 12.15 1.42 15.34
C VAL A 179 12.69 2.26 16.50
N ARG A 180 13.63 1.73 17.27
CA ARG A 180 14.26 2.47 18.39
C ARG A 180 15.08 3.66 17.92
N LEU A 181 15.85 3.49 16.84
CA LEU A 181 16.64 4.55 16.25
C LEU A 181 15.78 5.72 15.80
N VAL A 182 14.73 5.42 15.02
CA VAL A 182 13.79 6.44 14.53
C VAL A 182 13.05 7.12 15.68
N ALA A 183 12.60 6.35 16.68
CA ALA A 183 11.93 6.94 17.84
C ALA A 183 12.85 7.89 18.62
N GLY A 184 14.15 7.55 18.75
CA GLY A 184 15.12 8.38 19.44
C GLY A 184 15.56 9.61 18.66
N ALA A 185 15.65 9.52 17.33
CA ALA A 185 16.11 10.59 16.46
C ALA A 185 15.01 11.57 16.05
N GLU A 186 13.83 11.05 15.72
CA GLU A 186 12.74 11.81 15.08
C GLU A 186 11.50 12.01 15.99
N GLY A 187 11.46 11.33 17.14
CA GLY A 187 10.38 11.48 18.11
C GLY A 187 9.06 10.81 17.73
N PHE A 188 9.04 9.90 16.75
CA PHE A 188 7.87 9.07 16.44
C PHE A 188 8.21 7.58 16.43
N VAL A 189 7.20 6.74 16.65
CA VAL A 189 7.37 5.28 16.67
C VAL A 189 6.93 4.71 15.34
N ALA A 190 7.86 4.10 14.61
CA ALA A 190 7.57 3.40 13.35
C ALA A 190 6.75 2.12 13.60
N ASP A 191 5.91 1.76 12.64
CA ASP A 191 5.14 0.51 12.68
C ASP A 191 6.03 -0.70 12.38
N PRO A 192 5.96 -1.77 13.20
CA PRO A 192 6.86 -2.91 13.05
C PRO A 192 6.62 -3.78 11.81
N ASN A 193 5.55 -3.57 11.06
CA ASN A 193 5.23 -4.37 9.89
C ASN A 193 5.61 -3.69 8.58
N TYR A 194 5.55 -2.36 8.54
CA TYR A 194 5.75 -1.58 7.32
C TYR A 194 6.93 -0.62 7.39
N THR A 195 7.12 0.07 8.49
CA THR A 195 8.06 1.21 8.56
C THR A 195 9.23 1.00 9.51
N GLY A 196 9.28 -0.11 10.21
CA GLY A 196 10.36 -0.49 11.12
C GLY A 196 11.50 -1.25 10.46
#